data_2f9ffb434d7d7e52ee12bacb707f82dc
#
_entry.id   2f9ffb434d7d7e52ee12bacb707f82dc
#
_cell.length_a   1.000
_cell.length_b   1.000
_cell.length_c   1.000
_cell.angle_alpha   90.00
_cell.angle_beta   90.00
_cell.angle_gamma   90.00
#
_symmetry.space_group_name_H-M   'P 1'
#
loop_
_entity.id
_entity.type
_entity.pdbx_description
1 polymer ?
#
loop_
_entity_poly.entity_id
_entity_poly.type
_entity_poly.pdbx_seq_one_letter_code
_entity_poly.pdbx_strand_id
1 'polypeptide(L)'
;MVLVAEDDQEMRSLLCDELYDLGVSIREAADGDEALRSVLDARPSLILTDLRMPAGGLDYIARLRTFAPGVPMVLITSFGDPRTKADALAIGVEAYFDKPVRLSELKGAVRRLLGSALDGEID
;
A
#
# COMPACT_ATOMS: atom_id res chain seq x y z
N MET A 1 4.19 6.48 9.68
CA MET A 1 3.98 7.03 8.34
C MET A 1 3.44 5.94 7.42
N VAL A 2 2.39 6.25 6.67
CA VAL A 2 1.83 5.36 5.64
C VAL A 2 2.25 5.89 4.27
N LEU A 3 2.78 5.03 3.42
CA LEU A 3 3.12 5.38 2.04
C LEU A 3 1.91 5.05 1.15
N VAL A 4 1.43 6.04 0.41
CA VAL A 4 0.34 5.88 -0.56
C VAL A 4 0.90 6.09 -1.96
N ALA A 5 0.94 5.04 -2.77
CA ALA A 5 1.47 5.07 -4.13
C ALA A 5 0.35 4.85 -5.14
N GLU A 6 0.04 5.86 -5.92
CA GLU A 6 -1.04 5.87 -6.90
C GLU A 6 -0.75 6.95 -7.94
N ASP A 7 -0.78 6.60 -9.22
CA ASP A 7 -0.47 7.56 -10.28
C ASP A 7 -1.62 8.51 -10.61
N ASP A 8 -2.87 8.10 -10.36
CA ASP A 8 -4.03 8.97 -10.53
C ASP A 8 -4.12 9.93 -9.36
N GLN A 9 -3.95 11.22 -9.61
CA GLN A 9 -3.93 12.24 -8.56
C GLN A 9 -5.25 12.33 -7.80
N GLU A 10 -6.39 12.22 -8.47
CA GLU A 10 -7.70 12.27 -7.81
C GLU A 10 -7.88 11.08 -6.88
N MET A 11 -7.55 9.88 -7.36
CA MET A 11 -7.64 8.67 -6.54
C MET A 11 -6.67 8.75 -5.37
N ARG A 12 -5.44 9.22 -5.59
CA ARG A 12 -4.45 9.37 -4.52
C ARG A 12 -4.95 10.32 -3.44
N SER A 13 -5.56 11.45 -3.83
CA SER A 13 -6.14 12.39 -2.88
C SER A 13 -7.28 11.77 -2.08
N LEU A 14 -8.16 11.02 -2.73
CA LEU A 14 -9.25 10.32 -2.04
C LEU A 14 -8.73 9.32 -1.02
N LEU A 15 -7.69 8.57 -1.38
CA LEU A 15 -7.08 7.59 -0.47
C LEU A 15 -6.45 8.30 0.74
N CYS A 16 -5.74 9.38 0.51
CA CYS A 16 -5.11 10.14 1.59
C CYS A 16 -6.16 10.75 2.52
N ASP A 17 -7.23 11.32 1.97
CA ASP A 17 -8.31 11.90 2.76
C ASP A 17 -8.98 10.84 3.63
N GLU A 18 -9.22 9.67 3.07
CA GLU A 18 -9.86 8.57 3.81
C GLU A 18 -8.97 8.10 4.97
N LEU A 19 -7.67 8.05 4.77
CA LEU A 19 -6.73 7.57 5.79
C LEU A 19 -6.35 8.64 6.81
N TYR A 20 -6.64 9.90 6.52
CA TYR A 20 -6.29 11.02 7.40
C TYR A 20 -6.85 10.83 8.82
N ASP A 21 -8.06 10.32 8.93
CA ASP A 21 -8.74 10.10 10.22
C ASP A 21 -8.03 9.10 11.12
N LEU A 22 -7.13 8.30 10.57
CA LEU A 22 -6.39 7.31 11.36
C LEU A 22 -5.28 7.92 12.21
N GLY A 23 -5.04 9.23 12.06
CA GLY A 23 -4.04 9.93 12.85
C GLY A 23 -2.61 9.62 12.46
N VAL A 24 -2.37 9.11 11.25
CA VAL A 24 -1.04 8.76 10.75
C VAL A 24 -0.54 9.84 9.78
N SER A 25 0.77 10.02 9.73
CA SER A 25 1.35 10.84 8.67
C SER A 25 1.36 10.04 7.38
N ILE A 26 1.18 10.74 6.26
CA ILE A 26 1.08 10.12 4.94
C ILE A 26 2.16 10.70 4.04
N ARG A 27 2.82 9.82 3.30
CA ARG A 27 3.73 10.23 2.24
C ARG A 27 3.16 9.69 0.93
N GLU A 28 3.16 10.52 -0.12
CA GLU A 28 2.59 10.19 -1.41
C GLU A 28 3.66 9.86 -2.43
N ALA A 29 3.34 8.96 -3.35
CA ALA A 29 4.18 8.65 -4.50
C ALA A 29 3.28 8.50 -5.72
N ALA A 30 3.70 9.05 -6.85
CA ALA A 30 2.93 9.03 -8.10
C ALA A 30 3.35 7.90 -9.05
N ASP A 31 4.41 7.19 -8.73
CA ASP A 31 4.89 6.05 -9.53
C ASP A 31 5.74 5.12 -8.66
N GLY A 32 6.15 3.99 -9.23
CA GLY A 32 6.93 2.99 -8.50
C GLY A 32 8.32 3.46 -8.10
N ASP A 33 8.96 4.30 -8.93
CA ASP A 33 10.28 4.82 -8.61
C ASP A 33 10.24 5.77 -7.41
N GLU A 34 9.24 6.65 -7.36
CA GLU A 34 9.04 7.53 -6.20
C GLU A 34 8.76 6.72 -4.94
N ALA A 35 7.94 5.68 -5.06
CA ALA A 35 7.60 4.82 -3.94
C ALA A 35 8.84 4.11 -3.38
N LEU A 36 9.69 3.55 -4.25
CA LEU A 36 10.92 2.90 -3.84
C LEU A 36 11.89 3.88 -3.17
N ARG A 37 12.05 5.09 -3.74
CA ARG A 37 12.88 6.12 -3.11
C ARG A 37 12.36 6.51 -1.74
N SER A 38 11.04 6.61 -1.60
CA SER A 38 10.42 6.94 -0.32
C SER A 38 10.72 5.88 0.75
N VAL A 39 10.61 4.62 0.39
CA VAL A 39 10.89 3.49 1.30
C VAL A 39 12.35 3.50 1.72
N LEU A 40 13.28 3.80 0.79
CA LEU A 40 14.71 3.87 1.09
C LEU A 40 15.05 5.06 1.99
N ASP A 41 14.30 6.15 1.87
CA ASP A 41 14.49 7.34 2.68
C ASP A 41 13.96 7.17 4.11
N ALA A 42 12.78 6.57 4.25
CA ALA A 42 12.17 6.35 5.56
C ALA A 42 11.26 5.11 5.52
N ARG A 43 11.46 4.20 6.46
CA ARG A 43 10.65 2.98 6.55
C ARG A 43 9.21 3.31 6.93
N PRO A 44 8.22 2.97 6.09
CA PRO A 44 6.81 3.20 6.44
C PRO A 44 6.29 2.15 7.42
N SER A 45 5.19 2.48 8.08
CA SER A 45 4.46 1.53 8.92
C SER A 45 3.53 0.64 8.09
N LEU A 46 3.16 1.11 6.91
CA LEU A 46 2.29 0.38 5.98
C LEU A 46 2.46 0.99 4.59
N ILE A 47 2.34 0.15 3.57
CA ILE A 47 2.38 0.58 2.18
C ILE A 47 1.03 0.27 1.54
N LEU A 48 0.36 1.31 1.02
CA LEU A 48 -0.83 1.18 0.20
C LEU A 48 -0.45 1.56 -1.21
N THR A 49 -0.54 0.63 -2.15
CA THR A 49 -0.06 0.88 -3.51
C THR A 49 -0.97 0.31 -4.58
N ASP A 50 -1.05 1.00 -5.72
CA ASP A 50 -1.57 0.44 -6.94
C ASP A 50 -0.48 -0.42 -7.58
N LEU A 51 -0.91 -1.42 -8.33
CA LEU A 51 -0.02 -2.26 -9.12
C LEU A 51 0.22 -1.67 -10.51
N ARG A 52 -0.84 -1.12 -11.13
CA ARG A 52 -0.82 -0.63 -12.51
C ARG A 52 -0.53 0.86 -12.56
N MET A 53 0.73 1.20 -12.50
CA MET A 53 1.23 2.58 -12.61
C MET A 53 2.62 2.54 -13.22
N PRO A 54 3.15 3.68 -13.70
CA PRO A 54 4.50 3.72 -14.22
C PRO A 54 5.51 3.19 -13.20
N ALA A 55 6.45 2.38 -13.66
CA ALA A 55 7.42 1.68 -12.82
C ALA A 55 6.78 0.78 -11.75
N GLY A 56 5.55 0.35 -11.99
CA GLY A 56 4.82 -0.56 -11.11
C GLY A 56 4.98 -2.02 -11.53
N GLY A 57 3.97 -2.84 -11.19
CA GLY A 57 3.97 -4.26 -11.52
C GLY A 57 4.51 -5.14 -10.41
N LEU A 58 4.50 -6.43 -10.62
CA LEU A 58 4.89 -7.40 -9.60
C LEU A 58 6.38 -7.29 -9.22
N ASP A 59 7.26 -6.94 -10.16
CA ASP A 59 8.67 -6.71 -9.85
C ASP A 59 8.85 -5.58 -8.85
N TYR A 60 8.08 -4.51 -9.02
CA TYR A 60 8.07 -3.39 -8.09
C TYR A 60 7.60 -3.84 -6.69
N ILE A 61 6.53 -4.64 -6.62
CA ILE A 61 6.04 -5.17 -5.34
C ILE A 61 7.11 -6.02 -4.65
N ALA A 62 7.80 -6.86 -5.42
CA ALA A 62 8.88 -7.69 -4.90
C ALA A 62 10.02 -6.84 -4.35
N ARG A 63 10.37 -5.73 -5.03
CA ARG A 63 11.39 -4.81 -4.55
C ARG A 63 10.98 -4.09 -3.27
N LEU A 64 9.72 -3.67 -3.18
CA LEU A 64 9.20 -3.08 -1.94
C LEU A 64 9.34 -4.06 -0.78
N ARG A 65 9.01 -5.32 -1.01
CA ARG A 65 9.14 -6.34 0.03
C ARG A 65 10.61 -6.53 0.45
N THR A 66 11.53 -6.47 -0.51
CA THR A 66 12.96 -6.59 -0.23
C THR A 66 13.49 -5.42 0.61
N PHE A 67 13.08 -4.19 0.25
CA PHE A 67 13.58 -2.99 0.95
C PHE A 67 12.81 -2.67 2.23
N ALA A 68 11.62 -3.22 2.39
CA ALA A 68 10.78 -3.00 3.58
C ALA A 68 10.25 -4.33 4.13
N PRO A 69 11.15 -5.22 4.59
CA PRO A 69 10.71 -6.53 5.11
C PRO A 69 9.84 -6.33 6.34
N GLY A 70 8.74 -7.08 6.40
CA GLY A 70 7.83 -7.02 7.53
C GLY A 70 6.83 -5.87 7.52
N VAL A 71 6.96 -4.90 6.61
CA VAL A 71 5.99 -3.81 6.49
C VAL A 71 4.74 -4.34 5.79
N PRO A 72 3.54 -4.18 6.38
CA PRO A 72 2.32 -4.62 5.71
C PRO A 72 2.09 -3.87 4.42
N MET A 73 1.69 -4.60 3.38
CA MET A 73 1.35 -4.04 2.07
C MET A 73 -0.10 -4.31 1.75
N VAL A 74 -0.81 -3.27 1.34
CA VAL A 74 -2.18 -3.34 0.82
C VAL A 74 -2.12 -2.95 -0.65
N LEU A 75 -2.59 -3.83 -1.52
CA LEU A 75 -2.56 -3.61 -2.95
C LEU A 75 -3.96 -3.29 -3.46
N ILE A 76 -4.08 -2.23 -4.25
CA ILE A 76 -5.31 -1.91 -4.98
C ILE A 76 -4.98 -1.86 -6.45
N THR A 77 -5.84 -2.43 -7.31
CA THR A 77 -5.58 -2.44 -8.73
C THR A 77 -6.86 -2.62 -9.54
N SER A 78 -6.86 -2.09 -10.77
CA SER A 78 -7.87 -2.40 -11.76
C SER A 78 -7.39 -3.58 -12.60
N PHE A 79 -8.33 -4.38 -13.07
CA PHE A 79 -8.06 -5.50 -13.99
C PHE A 79 -7.09 -6.55 -13.42
N GLY A 80 -7.12 -6.74 -12.10
CA GLY A 80 -6.38 -7.82 -11.50
C GLY A 80 -7.02 -9.16 -11.83
N ASP A 81 -6.27 -10.07 -12.47
CA ASP A 81 -6.76 -11.42 -12.72
C ASP A 81 -6.38 -12.34 -11.55
N PRO A 82 -6.97 -13.56 -11.46
CA PRO A 82 -6.68 -14.46 -10.34
C PRO A 82 -5.21 -14.83 -10.20
N ARG A 83 -4.48 -14.91 -11.31
CA ARG A 83 -3.05 -15.22 -11.28
C ARG A 83 -2.24 -14.07 -10.69
N THR A 84 -2.53 -12.84 -11.10
CA THR A 84 -1.87 -11.65 -10.57
C THR A 84 -2.11 -11.55 -9.07
N LYS A 85 -3.33 -11.79 -8.63
CA LYS A 85 -3.67 -11.79 -7.21
C LYS A 85 -2.88 -12.86 -6.44
N ALA A 86 -2.82 -14.07 -6.98
CA ALA A 86 -2.09 -15.17 -6.35
C ALA A 86 -0.59 -14.84 -6.27
N ASP A 87 -0.01 -14.27 -7.32
CA ASP A 87 1.40 -13.90 -7.35
C ASP A 87 1.70 -12.79 -6.33
N ALA A 88 0.82 -11.80 -6.22
CA ALA A 88 0.97 -10.73 -5.22
C ALA A 88 0.91 -11.29 -3.80
N LEU A 89 -0.03 -12.18 -3.52
CA LEU A 89 -0.15 -12.82 -2.21
C LEU A 89 1.08 -13.66 -1.89
N ALA A 90 1.66 -14.33 -2.89
CA ALA A 90 2.87 -15.12 -2.73
C ALA A 90 4.09 -14.26 -2.38
N ILE A 91 4.13 -13.00 -2.83
CA ILE A 91 5.18 -12.04 -2.47
C ILE A 91 5.01 -11.56 -1.02
N GLY A 92 3.81 -11.70 -0.46
CA GLY A 92 3.54 -11.34 0.92
C GLY A 92 2.66 -10.11 1.10
N VAL A 93 1.88 -9.74 0.08
CA VAL A 93 0.88 -8.68 0.21
C VAL A 93 -0.20 -9.16 1.20
N GLU A 94 -0.49 -8.37 2.21
CA GLU A 94 -1.41 -8.74 3.29
C GLU A 94 -2.88 -8.54 2.93
N ALA A 95 -3.18 -7.63 2.01
CA ALA A 95 -4.54 -7.40 1.55
C ALA A 95 -4.54 -6.97 0.09
N TYR A 96 -5.58 -7.33 -0.63
CA TYR A 96 -5.71 -7.08 -2.07
C TYR A 96 -7.13 -6.63 -2.36
N PHE A 97 -7.28 -5.49 -3.05
CA PHE A 97 -8.57 -4.93 -3.42
C PHE A 97 -8.61 -4.64 -4.92
N ASP A 98 -9.72 -5.00 -5.56
CA ASP A 98 -10.01 -4.61 -6.93
C ASP A 98 -10.68 -3.24 -6.97
N LYS A 99 -10.31 -2.41 -7.96
CA LYS A 99 -11.00 -1.14 -8.20
C LYS A 99 -12.32 -1.40 -8.94
N PRO A 100 -13.40 -0.69 -8.63
CA PRO A 100 -13.52 0.39 -7.65
C PRO A 100 -13.56 -0.17 -6.22
N VAL A 101 -12.72 0.35 -5.35
CA VAL A 101 -12.65 -0.10 -3.96
C VAL A 101 -13.62 0.70 -3.09
N ARG A 102 -14.24 0.04 -2.12
CA ARG A 102 -15.02 0.73 -1.10
C ARG A 102 -14.04 1.28 -0.07
N LEU A 103 -14.01 2.61 0.03
CA LEU A 103 -13.04 3.29 0.90
C LEU A 103 -13.16 2.89 2.36
N SER A 104 -14.38 2.62 2.84
CA SER A 104 -14.59 2.18 4.22
C SER A 104 -13.97 0.80 4.48
N GLU A 105 -14.04 -0.11 3.51
CA GLU A 105 -13.43 -1.43 3.63
C GLU A 105 -11.91 -1.33 3.61
N LEU A 106 -11.38 -0.49 2.72
CA LEU A 106 -9.96 -0.22 2.63
C LEU A 106 -9.42 0.36 3.94
N LYS A 107 -10.10 1.38 4.46
CA LYS A 107 -9.73 2.01 5.73
C LYS A 107 -9.75 1.00 6.87
N GLY A 108 -10.75 0.11 6.90
CA GLY A 108 -10.83 -0.95 7.90
C GLY A 108 -9.64 -1.89 7.86
N ALA A 109 -9.21 -2.29 6.66
CA ALA A 109 -8.05 -3.16 6.47
C ALA A 109 -6.76 -2.46 6.92
N VAL A 110 -6.59 -1.19 6.55
CA VAL A 110 -5.43 -0.39 6.95
C VAL A 110 -5.39 -0.23 8.46
N ARG A 111 -6.53 0.10 9.07
CA ARG A 111 -6.63 0.24 10.53
C ARG A 111 -6.23 -1.06 11.24
N ARG A 112 -6.72 -2.18 10.76
CA ARG A 112 -6.43 -3.49 11.36
C ARG A 112 -4.94 -3.80 11.27
N LEU A 113 -4.32 -3.57 10.12
CA LEU A 113 -2.90 -3.86 9.92
C LEU A 113 -2.01 -2.92 10.73
N LEU A 114 -2.36 -1.64 10.81
CA LEU A 114 -1.66 -0.68 11.67
C LEU A 114 -1.87 -0.99 13.14
N GLY A 115 -3.08 -1.36 13.53
CA GLY A 115 -3.40 -1.71 14.91
C GLY A 115 -2.60 -2.90 15.41
N SER A 116 -2.45 -3.93 14.58
CA SER A 116 -1.64 -5.10 14.91
C SER A 116 -0.18 -4.74 15.14
N ALA A 117 0.36 -3.83 14.31
CA ALA A 117 1.74 -3.36 14.47
C ALA A 117 1.88 -2.54 15.76
N LEU A 118 0.91 -1.68 16.06
CA LEU A 118 0.93 -0.86 17.28
C LEU A 118 0.79 -1.72 18.54
N ASP A 119 -0.08 -2.71 18.51
CA ASP A 119 -0.28 -3.64 19.62
C ASP A 119 1.02 -4.39 19.95
N GLY A 120 1.78 -4.78 18.92
CA GLY A 120 3.07 -5.41 19.11
C GLY A 120 4.12 -4.49 19.72
N GLU A 121 4.00 -3.19 19.54
CA GLU A 121 4.91 -2.19 20.11
C GLU A 121 4.58 -1.89 21.58
N ILE A 122 3.33 -2.00 21.96
CA ILE A 122 2.87 -1.71 23.31
C ILE A 122 3.27 -2.81 24.30
N ASP A 123 3.30 -4.03 23.83
CA ASP A 123 3.68 -5.17 24.65
C ASP A 123 5.18 -5.21 24.92
#